data_2e498f477d22062c1c8a6a9767960bda
#
_entry.id   2e498f477d22062c1c8a6a9767960bda
#
_cell.length_a   1.000
_cell.length_b   1.000
_cell.length_c   1.000
_cell.angle_alpha   90.00
_cell.angle_beta   90.00
_cell.angle_gamma   90.00
#
_symmetry.space_group_name_H-M   'P 1'
#
loop_
_entity.id
_entity.type
_entity.pdbx_description
1 polymer ?
#
loop_
_entity_poly.entity_id
_entity_poly.type
_entity_poly.pdbx_seq_one_letter_code
_entity_poly.pdbx_strand_id
1 'polypeptide(L)'
;MLRTLAKTLLVTFGIDSAHADDFESLSRQAASEAPRYALGVGYAKTGEPPVTMTFGPIHKDTSRPVTADAQWHIGSITKSFTAALVMRFVDRQILSLDEPIEAYLPTDKGQMHSHWRELTLRQLLSHTSGLQANAPMADFSKRSDENLHSLRRAVLAPLWTSPLPNPSDAYLYSNLGYVLAGFIVEEVSGRSWEELVLEELASPLGLNSLGFGAPSEEGAPWGHRDLFLFKRKISPQGEITDNPPWLGPAGTIHLNLKDLLRWGQAQIAACKGEPNSLLSAASCQEMRKVVAENYGLGWVIETDKEAPYIWHNGSNSMWYAKLVILTEHDLVLVAATNVFDAKGIDELVDKLRLTNPVTDQSD
;
A
#
# COMPACT_ATOMS: atom_id res chain seq x y z
N MET A 1 -25.70 18.78 -22.10
CA MET A 1 -24.75 18.10 -22.98
C MET A 1 -23.66 17.34 -22.23
N LEU A 2 -22.99 17.88 -21.17
CA LEU A 2 -21.98 17.15 -20.40
C LEU A 2 -22.51 15.88 -19.67
N ARG A 3 -23.74 15.89 -19.14
CA ARG A 3 -24.35 14.72 -18.49
C ARG A 3 -24.61 13.55 -19.44
N THR A 4 -24.91 13.82 -20.70
CA THR A 4 -25.17 12.79 -21.72
C THR A 4 -23.87 12.14 -22.21
N LEU A 5 -22.77 12.89 -22.29
CA LEU A 5 -21.45 12.36 -22.68
C LEU A 5 -20.86 11.44 -21.61
N ALA A 6 -21.05 11.75 -20.32
CA ALA A 6 -20.62 10.88 -19.22
C ALA A 6 -21.38 9.53 -19.21
N LYS A 7 -22.72 9.57 -19.44
CA LYS A 7 -23.54 8.35 -19.55
C LYS A 7 -23.16 7.48 -20.75
N THR A 8 -22.82 8.08 -21.90
CA THR A 8 -22.45 7.33 -23.12
C THR A 8 -21.08 6.64 -22.97
N LEU A 9 -20.14 7.21 -22.20
CA LEU A 9 -18.85 6.58 -21.94
C LEU A 9 -18.94 5.41 -20.95
N LEU A 10 -19.84 5.48 -19.96
CA LEU A 10 -20.03 4.45 -18.93
C LEU A 10 -20.72 3.18 -19.47
N VAL A 11 -21.64 3.32 -20.41
CA VAL A 11 -22.37 2.18 -21.01
C VAL A 11 -21.49 1.29 -21.92
N THR A 12 -20.34 1.77 -22.38
CA THR A 12 -19.42 0.98 -23.21
C THR A 12 -18.50 0.04 -22.42
N PHE A 13 -18.49 0.09 -21.09
CA PHE A 13 -17.53 -0.62 -20.24
C PHE A 13 -18.14 -1.61 -19.24
N GLY A 14 -19.26 -2.22 -19.55
CA GLY A 14 -19.75 -3.42 -18.85
C GLY A 14 -20.22 -3.24 -17.39
N ILE A 15 -20.26 -2.01 -16.86
CA ILE A 15 -20.94 -1.70 -15.60
C ILE A 15 -22.34 -1.18 -15.94
N ASP A 16 -23.36 -1.79 -15.32
CA ASP A 16 -24.72 -1.31 -15.45
C ASP A 16 -24.81 0.16 -15.02
N SER A 17 -25.53 0.98 -15.78
CA SER A 17 -25.66 2.41 -15.54
C SER A 17 -26.18 2.74 -14.12
N ALA A 18 -26.97 1.85 -13.53
CA ALA A 18 -27.48 1.99 -12.17
C ALA A 18 -26.35 1.96 -11.13
N HIS A 19 -25.37 1.07 -11.28
CA HIS A 19 -24.26 0.91 -10.33
C HIS A 19 -23.21 2.01 -10.43
N ALA A 20 -23.01 2.55 -11.63
CA ALA A 20 -22.16 3.73 -11.80
C ALA A 20 -22.78 4.98 -11.13
N ASP A 21 -24.12 5.11 -11.22
CA ASP A 21 -24.87 6.18 -10.56
C ASP A 21 -24.79 6.02 -9.02
N ASP A 22 -24.84 4.80 -8.49
CA ASP A 22 -24.69 4.49 -7.05
C ASP A 22 -23.27 4.78 -6.56
N PHE A 23 -22.23 4.37 -7.29
CA PHE A 23 -20.83 4.66 -6.94
C PHE A 23 -20.59 6.17 -6.86
N GLU A 24 -21.05 6.94 -7.86
CA GLU A 24 -20.94 8.39 -7.86
C GLU A 24 -21.73 9.03 -6.71
N SER A 25 -22.95 8.56 -6.45
CA SER A 25 -23.83 9.07 -5.39
C SER A 25 -23.19 8.89 -4.00
N LEU A 26 -22.75 7.70 -3.67
CA LEU A 26 -22.08 7.38 -2.40
C LEU A 26 -20.79 8.19 -2.21
N SER A 27 -20.00 8.33 -3.28
CA SER A 27 -18.76 9.11 -3.25
C SER A 27 -19.03 10.60 -3.01
N ARG A 28 -20.05 11.17 -3.65
CA ARG A 28 -20.48 12.57 -3.43
C ARG A 28 -21.03 12.80 -2.03
N GLN A 29 -21.79 11.84 -1.50
CA GLN A 29 -22.28 11.90 -0.13
C GLN A 29 -21.11 11.94 0.85
N ALA A 30 -20.17 11.00 0.77
CA ALA A 30 -18.99 10.96 1.63
C ALA A 30 -18.16 12.25 1.55
N ALA A 31 -17.95 12.79 0.34
CA ALA A 31 -17.26 14.06 0.17
C ALA A 31 -17.99 15.25 0.82
N SER A 32 -19.34 15.23 0.84
CA SER A 32 -20.15 16.29 1.47
C SER A 32 -20.08 16.26 3.00
N GLU A 33 -19.78 15.12 3.60
CA GLU A 33 -19.62 14.96 5.04
C GLU A 33 -18.29 15.56 5.56
N ALA A 34 -17.27 15.66 4.68
CA ALA A 34 -15.95 16.21 5.01
C ALA A 34 -15.47 17.27 3.99
N PRO A 35 -16.24 18.36 3.72
CA PRO A 35 -16.04 19.25 2.57
C PRO A 35 -14.75 20.07 2.58
N ARG A 36 -14.02 20.05 3.68
CA ARG A 36 -12.72 20.77 3.85
C ARG A 36 -11.51 19.91 3.50
N TYR A 37 -11.71 18.63 3.20
CA TYR A 37 -10.64 17.68 2.92
C TYR A 37 -10.85 17.06 1.53
N ALA A 38 -9.75 16.63 0.94
CA ALA A 38 -9.80 15.93 -0.34
C ALA A 38 -10.21 14.46 -0.12
N LEU A 39 -11.06 13.97 -1.01
CA LEU A 39 -11.44 12.57 -1.14
C LEU A 39 -11.15 12.14 -2.58
N GLY A 40 -10.46 11.02 -2.72
CA GLY A 40 -10.28 10.32 -3.98
C GLY A 40 -10.88 8.92 -3.87
N VAL A 41 -11.63 8.50 -4.87
CA VAL A 41 -12.24 7.17 -4.96
C VAL A 41 -12.05 6.61 -6.35
N GLY A 42 -12.04 5.28 -6.47
CA GLY A 42 -11.96 4.65 -7.79
C GLY A 42 -12.23 3.17 -7.75
N TYR A 43 -12.52 2.64 -8.93
CA TYR A 43 -12.64 1.21 -9.17
C TYR A 43 -12.04 0.82 -10.52
N ALA A 44 -11.69 -0.45 -10.64
CA ALA A 44 -11.28 -1.04 -11.91
C ALA A 44 -11.66 -2.51 -11.96
N LYS A 45 -12.21 -2.97 -13.09
CA LYS A 45 -12.33 -4.40 -13.42
C LYS A 45 -11.10 -4.85 -14.21
N THR A 46 -10.76 -6.11 -14.10
CA THR A 46 -9.66 -6.69 -14.90
C THR A 46 -9.95 -6.51 -16.39
N GLY A 47 -8.96 -6.01 -17.13
CA GLY A 47 -9.08 -5.72 -18.57
C GLY A 47 -9.77 -4.39 -18.92
N GLU A 48 -10.28 -3.65 -17.93
CA GLU A 48 -10.92 -2.35 -18.14
C GLU A 48 -10.07 -1.19 -17.62
N PRO A 49 -10.17 0.01 -18.23
CA PRO A 49 -9.51 1.19 -17.70
C PRO A 49 -10.03 1.59 -16.32
N PRO A 50 -9.16 2.02 -15.40
CA PRO A 50 -9.57 2.53 -14.10
C PRO A 50 -10.52 3.75 -14.20
N VAL A 51 -11.56 3.75 -13.38
CA VAL A 51 -12.47 4.89 -13.17
C VAL A 51 -12.17 5.54 -11.84
N THR A 52 -11.93 6.85 -11.83
CA THR A 52 -11.58 7.59 -10.61
C THR A 52 -12.35 8.90 -10.52
N MET A 53 -12.68 9.29 -9.29
CA MET A 53 -13.27 10.59 -8.96
C MET A 53 -12.50 11.23 -7.83
N THR A 54 -12.39 12.55 -7.86
CA THR A 54 -11.74 13.34 -6.81
C THR A 54 -12.66 14.48 -6.39
N PHE A 55 -12.68 14.77 -5.09
CA PHE A 55 -13.52 15.79 -4.47
C PHE A 55 -12.72 16.61 -3.47
N GLY A 56 -13.21 17.82 -3.21
CA GLY A 56 -12.67 18.70 -2.17
C GLY A 56 -11.40 19.45 -2.58
N PRO A 57 -10.90 20.29 -1.66
CA PRO A 57 -9.74 21.13 -1.90
C PRO A 57 -8.43 20.40 -1.59
N ILE A 58 -7.32 20.86 -2.18
CA ILE A 58 -5.97 20.31 -1.89
C ILE A 58 -5.57 20.45 -0.42
N HIS A 59 -6.11 21.45 0.31
CA HIS A 59 -6.00 21.56 1.76
C HIS A 59 -7.16 22.42 2.32
N LYS A 60 -7.44 22.29 3.61
CA LYS A 60 -8.60 22.89 4.31
C LYS A 60 -8.73 24.43 4.24
N ASP A 61 -7.68 25.15 3.86
CA ASP A 61 -7.62 26.62 3.86
C ASP A 61 -7.60 27.19 2.41
N THR A 62 -8.02 26.40 1.43
CA THR A 62 -8.09 26.84 0.02
C THR A 62 -9.36 26.33 -0.65
N SER A 63 -9.74 26.98 -1.73
CA SER A 63 -10.80 26.48 -2.63
C SER A 63 -10.22 25.75 -3.86
N ARG A 64 -8.87 25.65 -3.98
CA ARG A 64 -8.25 24.96 -5.11
C ARG A 64 -8.57 23.48 -5.03
N PRO A 65 -9.26 22.92 -6.05
CA PRO A 65 -9.66 21.51 -6.02
C PRO A 65 -8.45 20.59 -6.19
N VAL A 66 -8.56 19.41 -5.62
CA VAL A 66 -7.65 18.29 -5.95
C VAL A 66 -7.84 17.89 -7.41
N THR A 67 -6.76 17.57 -8.12
CA THR A 67 -6.82 17.18 -9.54
C THR A 67 -7.14 15.70 -9.71
N ALA A 68 -7.66 15.32 -10.89
CA ALA A 68 -8.00 13.93 -11.18
C ALA A 68 -6.78 12.98 -11.20
N ASP A 69 -5.60 13.52 -11.51
CA ASP A 69 -4.33 12.77 -11.55
C ASP A 69 -3.47 12.99 -10.30
N ALA A 70 -4.07 13.57 -9.24
CA ALA A 70 -3.39 13.83 -7.98
C ALA A 70 -2.78 12.55 -7.40
N GLN A 71 -1.57 12.67 -6.90
CA GLN A 71 -0.88 11.60 -6.17
C GLN A 71 -1.33 11.62 -4.71
N TRP A 72 -1.51 10.42 -4.15
CA TRP A 72 -1.95 10.20 -2.78
C TRP A 72 -0.91 9.36 -2.04
N HIS A 73 -0.58 9.77 -0.83
CA HIS A 73 0.24 8.94 0.04
C HIS A 73 -0.56 7.71 0.49
N ILE A 74 -0.04 6.52 0.21
CA ILE A 74 -0.77 5.26 0.47
C ILE A 74 -0.35 4.54 1.75
N GLY A 75 0.61 5.09 2.50
CA GLY A 75 1.06 4.53 3.77
C GLY A 75 1.39 3.05 3.67
N SER A 76 0.87 2.26 4.58
CA SER A 76 1.18 0.82 4.69
C SER A 76 0.69 -0.05 3.54
N ILE A 77 -0.10 0.46 2.59
CA ILE A 77 -0.36 -0.27 1.32
C ILE A 77 0.98 -0.53 0.60
N THR A 78 2.01 0.28 0.83
CA THR A 78 3.41 0.06 0.41
C THR A 78 3.91 -1.35 0.72
N LYS A 79 3.44 -1.97 1.81
CA LYS A 79 3.85 -3.32 2.20
C LYS A 79 3.52 -4.37 1.15
N SER A 80 2.42 -4.20 0.43
CA SER A 80 2.07 -5.09 -0.68
C SER A 80 3.08 -5.03 -1.83
N PHE A 81 3.65 -3.84 -2.09
CA PHE A 81 4.73 -3.68 -3.07
C PHE A 81 6.03 -4.34 -2.60
N THR A 82 6.41 -4.14 -1.35
CA THR A 82 7.61 -4.78 -0.78
C THR A 82 7.48 -6.30 -0.78
N ALA A 83 6.33 -6.84 -0.39
CA ALA A 83 6.08 -8.28 -0.44
C ALA A 83 6.17 -8.81 -1.88
N ALA A 84 5.54 -8.13 -2.85
CA ALA A 84 5.63 -8.51 -4.25
C ALA A 84 7.06 -8.43 -4.80
N LEU A 85 7.84 -7.41 -4.39
CA LEU A 85 9.26 -7.33 -4.77
C LEU A 85 10.05 -8.52 -4.24
N VAL A 86 9.87 -8.90 -2.97
CA VAL A 86 10.48 -10.11 -2.41
C VAL A 86 10.07 -11.35 -3.21
N MET A 87 8.77 -11.48 -3.54
CA MET A 87 8.27 -12.63 -4.31
C MET A 87 8.83 -12.69 -5.72
N ARG A 88 9.15 -11.58 -6.36
CA ARG A 88 9.88 -11.58 -7.65
C ARG A 88 11.27 -12.19 -7.54
N PHE A 89 11.96 -11.95 -6.43
CA PHE A 89 13.26 -12.57 -6.15
C PHE A 89 13.10 -14.05 -5.77
N VAL A 90 11.99 -14.43 -5.14
CA VAL A 90 11.63 -15.84 -4.89
C VAL A 90 11.34 -16.57 -6.21
N ASP A 91 10.57 -15.97 -7.12
CA ASP A 91 10.29 -16.54 -8.45
C ASP A 91 11.57 -16.79 -9.27
N ARG A 92 12.60 -15.95 -9.04
CA ARG A 92 13.94 -16.12 -9.66
C ARG A 92 14.87 -17.05 -8.88
N GLN A 93 14.41 -17.63 -7.77
CA GLN A 93 15.22 -18.49 -6.89
C GLN A 93 16.45 -17.79 -6.29
N ILE A 94 16.42 -16.47 -6.16
CA ILE A 94 17.46 -15.65 -5.50
C ILE A 94 17.20 -15.60 -4.00
N LEU A 95 15.92 -15.53 -3.60
CA LEU A 95 15.47 -15.57 -2.20
C LEU A 95 14.56 -16.78 -1.97
N SER A 96 14.47 -17.20 -0.71
CA SER A 96 13.49 -18.17 -0.22
C SER A 96 12.72 -17.56 0.93
N LEU A 97 11.42 -17.81 1.01
CA LEU A 97 10.61 -17.31 2.14
C LEU A 97 11.01 -17.93 3.47
N ASP A 98 11.53 -19.16 3.47
CA ASP A 98 11.74 -19.98 4.65
C ASP A 98 13.24 -20.21 4.99
N GLU A 99 14.15 -19.66 4.20
CA GLU A 99 15.58 -19.65 4.51
C GLU A 99 15.87 -18.63 5.61
N PRO A 100 16.71 -18.98 6.60
CA PRO A 100 17.19 -18.02 7.60
C PRO A 100 17.87 -16.80 6.98
N ILE A 101 17.52 -15.59 7.43
CA ILE A 101 18.01 -14.35 6.83
C ILE A 101 19.54 -14.18 6.91
N GLU A 102 20.22 -14.89 7.81
CA GLU A 102 21.68 -14.86 7.87
C GLU A 102 22.35 -15.31 6.57
N ALA A 103 21.66 -16.12 5.76
CA ALA A 103 22.14 -16.54 4.46
C ALA A 103 22.29 -15.36 3.48
N TYR A 104 21.47 -14.33 3.64
CA TYR A 104 21.44 -13.13 2.81
C TYR A 104 22.22 -11.96 3.38
N LEU A 105 22.69 -12.05 4.63
CA LEU A 105 23.40 -11.02 5.36
C LEU A 105 24.78 -11.51 5.84
N PRO A 106 25.63 -12.03 4.96
CA PRO A 106 26.89 -12.67 5.35
C PRO A 106 27.87 -11.73 6.07
N THR A 107 27.83 -10.44 5.74
CA THR A 107 28.68 -9.40 6.35
C THR A 107 28.26 -9.10 7.80
N ASP A 108 26.97 -9.19 8.09
CA ASP A 108 26.38 -8.76 9.37
C ASP A 108 26.16 -9.90 10.35
N LYS A 109 26.05 -11.15 9.85
CA LYS A 109 25.68 -12.32 10.68
C LYS A 109 26.54 -12.51 11.93
N GLY A 110 27.80 -12.13 11.85
CA GLY A 110 28.73 -12.23 13.01
C GLY A 110 28.40 -11.26 14.15
N GLN A 111 27.63 -10.21 13.88
CA GLN A 111 27.20 -9.20 14.85
C GLN A 111 25.75 -9.42 15.29
N MET A 112 24.98 -10.24 14.55
CA MET A 112 23.57 -10.48 14.84
C MET A 112 23.41 -11.49 15.97
N HIS A 113 22.48 -11.22 16.90
CA HIS A 113 22.01 -12.20 17.87
C HIS A 113 21.37 -13.40 17.14
N SER A 114 21.50 -14.62 17.71
CA SER A 114 20.98 -15.85 17.06
C SER A 114 19.51 -15.75 16.64
N HIS A 115 18.65 -15.19 17.48
CA HIS A 115 17.22 -15.03 17.18
C HIS A 115 16.96 -14.22 15.88
N TRP A 116 17.79 -13.22 15.58
CA TRP A 116 17.67 -12.46 14.34
C TRP A 116 18.14 -13.27 13.14
N ARG A 117 19.24 -14.02 13.31
CA ARG A 117 19.83 -14.85 12.23
C ARG A 117 18.85 -15.89 11.71
N GLU A 118 18.04 -16.46 12.61
CA GLU A 118 17.08 -17.53 12.35
C GLU A 118 15.75 -17.03 11.79
N LEU A 119 15.50 -15.70 11.76
CA LEU A 119 14.30 -15.13 11.14
C LEU A 119 14.22 -15.50 9.67
N THR A 120 12.99 -15.54 9.16
CA THR A 120 12.72 -15.81 7.76
C THR A 120 11.97 -14.64 7.11
N LEU A 121 12.04 -14.51 5.79
CA LEU A 121 11.26 -13.51 5.03
C LEU A 121 9.76 -13.71 5.24
N ARG A 122 9.30 -14.96 5.36
CA ARG A 122 7.90 -15.26 5.70
C ARG A 122 7.49 -14.58 7.01
N GLN A 123 8.26 -14.75 8.07
CA GLN A 123 7.99 -14.14 9.37
C GLN A 123 8.02 -12.62 9.32
N LEU A 124 8.94 -12.02 8.56
CA LEU A 124 9.02 -10.56 8.39
C LEU A 124 7.78 -10.00 7.69
N LEU A 125 7.36 -10.64 6.58
CA LEU A 125 6.25 -10.17 5.74
C LEU A 125 4.87 -10.48 6.32
N SER A 126 4.75 -11.46 7.22
CA SER A 126 3.49 -11.84 7.88
C SER A 126 3.31 -11.25 9.27
N HIS A 127 4.26 -10.43 9.74
CA HIS A 127 4.23 -9.85 11.08
C HIS A 127 4.35 -10.87 12.23
N THR A 128 5.03 -12.00 11.99
CA THR A 128 5.25 -13.05 13.00
C THR A 128 6.71 -13.18 13.44
N SER A 129 7.53 -12.17 13.15
CA SER A 129 8.97 -12.18 13.45
C SER A 129 9.32 -11.88 14.91
N GLY A 130 8.37 -11.41 15.74
CA GLY A 130 8.67 -10.93 17.09
C GLY A 130 9.39 -9.58 17.15
N LEU A 131 9.59 -8.93 16.00
CA LEU A 131 10.14 -7.58 15.94
C LEU A 131 9.15 -6.57 16.50
N GLN A 132 9.65 -5.53 17.15
CA GLN A 132 8.85 -4.40 17.59
C GLN A 132 8.22 -3.67 16.40
N ALA A 133 7.09 -2.97 16.65
CA ALA A 133 6.36 -2.29 15.60
C ALA A 133 7.20 -1.25 14.83
N ASN A 134 8.00 -0.47 15.54
CA ASN A 134 8.82 0.61 14.97
C ASN A 134 10.21 0.66 15.61
N ALA A 135 11.15 1.34 14.95
CA ALA A 135 12.43 1.72 15.54
C ALA A 135 12.23 2.70 16.71
N PRO A 136 13.23 2.84 17.60
CA PRO A 136 13.22 3.85 18.64
C PRO A 136 12.92 5.25 18.09
N MET A 137 12.21 6.09 18.86
CA MET A 137 11.81 7.45 18.45
C MET A 137 12.97 8.32 17.96
N ALA A 138 14.15 8.15 18.53
CA ALA A 138 15.35 8.88 18.11
C ALA A 138 15.73 8.62 16.64
N ASP A 139 15.40 7.44 16.11
CA ASP A 139 15.71 7.08 14.72
C ASP A 139 14.69 7.67 13.72
N PHE A 140 13.51 8.08 14.19
CA PHE A 140 12.54 8.79 13.32
C PHE A 140 13.01 10.17 12.86
N SER A 141 13.98 10.77 13.52
CA SER A 141 14.61 12.02 13.10
C SER A 141 15.76 11.85 12.10
N LYS A 142 16.22 10.60 11.87
CA LYS A 142 17.30 10.31 10.91
C LYS A 142 16.79 10.56 9.48
N ARG A 143 17.20 11.70 8.95
CA ARG A 143 16.93 12.16 7.59
C ARG A 143 18.26 12.69 7.07
N SER A 144 19.01 11.85 6.37
CA SER A 144 20.26 12.28 5.77
C SER A 144 20.17 12.17 4.25
N ASP A 145 20.98 12.95 3.55
CA ASP A 145 21.22 12.81 2.11
C ASP A 145 22.11 11.59 1.80
N GLU A 146 22.42 10.78 2.82
CA GLU A 146 23.12 9.51 2.67
C GLU A 146 22.30 8.51 1.88
N ASN A 147 22.99 7.57 1.27
CA ASN A 147 22.39 6.43 0.60
C ASN A 147 21.39 5.73 1.53
N LEU A 148 20.14 5.50 1.07
CA LEU A 148 19.05 4.94 1.87
C LEU A 148 19.36 3.55 2.42
N HIS A 149 20.14 2.73 1.71
CA HIS A 149 20.66 1.46 2.18
C HIS A 149 21.52 1.62 3.43
N SER A 150 22.48 2.57 3.42
CA SER A 150 23.33 2.89 4.58
C SER A 150 22.50 3.41 5.75
N LEU A 151 21.48 4.20 5.48
CA LEU A 151 20.57 4.72 6.49
C LEU A 151 19.72 3.58 7.13
N ARG A 152 19.21 2.64 6.34
CA ARG A 152 18.50 1.44 6.85
C ARG A 152 19.42 0.59 7.71
N ARG A 153 20.65 0.33 7.24
CA ARG A 153 21.65 -0.38 8.04
C ARG A 153 21.93 0.32 9.38
N ALA A 154 22.08 1.64 9.37
CA ALA A 154 22.33 2.42 10.59
C ALA A 154 21.17 2.36 11.61
N VAL A 155 19.93 2.11 11.14
CA VAL A 155 18.77 1.89 12.00
C VAL A 155 18.71 0.44 12.48
N LEU A 156 18.98 -0.54 11.63
CA LEU A 156 18.84 -1.97 11.93
C LEU A 156 20.00 -2.52 12.76
N ALA A 157 21.24 -2.11 12.47
CA ALA A 157 22.44 -2.70 13.08
C ALA A 157 22.49 -2.62 14.62
N PRO A 158 22.09 -1.53 15.28
CA PRO A 158 22.03 -1.50 16.74
C PRO A 158 20.98 -2.45 17.32
N LEU A 159 19.90 -2.75 16.59
CA LEU A 159 18.79 -3.55 17.06
C LEU A 159 19.12 -5.04 17.03
N TRP A 160 19.76 -5.52 15.96
CA TRP A 160 20.00 -6.96 15.78
C TRP A 160 21.12 -7.55 16.65
N THR A 161 21.83 -6.71 17.41
CA THR A 161 22.83 -7.18 18.41
C THR A 161 22.19 -7.72 19.69
N SER A 162 20.91 -7.47 19.91
CA SER A 162 20.15 -7.86 21.10
C SER A 162 19.12 -8.95 20.77
N PRO A 163 18.62 -9.73 21.75
CA PRO A 163 17.52 -10.65 21.53
C PRO A 163 16.28 -9.95 20.95
N LEU A 164 15.43 -10.71 20.26
CA LEU A 164 14.12 -10.21 19.84
C LEU A 164 13.29 -9.79 21.07
N PRO A 165 12.55 -8.67 20.99
CA PRO A 165 11.78 -8.16 22.13
C PRO A 165 10.53 -8.99 22.45
N ASN A 166 10.03 -9.76 21.48
CA ASN A 166 8.82 -10.57 21.60
C ASN A 166 9.06 -11.99 21.09
N PRO A 167 8.24 -12.98 21.49
CA PRO A 167 8.26 -14.30 20.88
C PRO A 167 8.00 -14.22 19.37
N SER A 168 8.72 -15.00 18.57
CA SER A 168 8.39 -15.26 17.18
C SER A 168 7.09 -16.09 17.08
N ASP A 169 6.48 -16.08 15.89
CA ASP A 169 5.25 -16.79 15.52
C ASP A 169 3.94 -16.23 16.08
N ALA A 170 3.98 -15.29 17.04
CA ALA A 170 2.82 -14.48 17.40
C ALA A 170 2.66 -13.28 16.45
N TYR A 171 1.42 -12.98 16.05
CA TYR A 171 1.15 -11.81 15.23
C TYR A 171 1.45 -10.52 16.01
N LEU A 172 2.36 -9.72 15.49
CA LEU A 172 2.68 -8.38 15.97
C LEU A 172 3.05 -7.49 14.79
N TYR A 173 2.13 -6.61 14.41
CA TYR A 173 2.35 -5.70 13.27
C TYR A 173 3.66 -4.93 13.41
N SER A 174 4.57 -5.09 12.44
CA SER A 174 5.91 -4.52 12.47
C SER A 174 6.29 -3.83 11.17
N ASN A 175 6.51 -2.52 11.22
CA ASN A 175 7.14 -1.78 10.14
C ASN A 175 8.61 -2.17 9.99
N LEU A 176 9.30 -2.47 11.10
CA LEU A 176 10.69 -2.91 11.07
C LEU A 176 10.88 -4.22 10.30
N GLY A 177 9.91 -5.15 10.38
CA GLY A 177 9.94 -6.37 9.58
C GLY A 177 10.02 -6.08 8.07
N TYR A 178 9.23 -5.12 7.60
CA TYR A 178 9.25 -4.71 6.20
C TYR A 178 10.49 -3.90 5.81
N VAL A 179 11.02 -3.08 6.72
CA VAL A 179 12.32 -2.40 6.50
C VAL A 179 13.44 -3.43 6.36
N LEU A 180 13.47 -4.45 7.23
CA LEU A 180 14.46 -5.52 7.14
C LEU A 180 14.29 -6.36 5.86
N ALA A 181 13.07 -6.69 5.47
CA ALA A 181 12.81 -7.39 4.21
C ALA A 181 13.27 -6.58 2.99
N GLY A 182 13.00 -5.27 2.96
CA GLY A 182 13.52 -4.37 1.92
C GLY A 182 15.05 -4.29 1.93
N PHE A 183 15.67 -4.18 3.10
CA PHE A 183 17.11 -4.18 3.25
C PHE A 183 17.77 -5.49 2.75
N ILE A 184 17.15 -6.65 2.97
CA ILE A 184 17.62 -7.92 2.43
C ILE A 184 17.61 -7.92 0.90
N VAL A 185 16.56 -7.37 0.29
CA VAL A 185 16.50 -7.26 -1.19
C VAL A 185 17.61 -6.33 -1.70
N GLU A 186 17.92 -5.24 -0.99
CA GLU A 186 19.04 -4.36 -1.31
C GLU A 186 20.39 -5.09 -1.23
N GLU A 187 20.61 -5.88 -0.16
CA GLU A 187 21.86 -6.64 0.02
C GLU A 187 22.13 -7.65 -1.09
N VAL A 188 21.08 -8.38 -1.52
CA VAL A 188 21.26 -9.40 -2.57
C VAL A 188 21.31 -8.84 -3.98
N SER A 189 20.78 -7.63 -4.20
CA SER A 189 20.74 -7.00 -5.52
C SER A 189 21.84 -5.95 -5.75
N GLY A 190 22.37 -5.38 -4.68
CA GLY A 190 23.29 -4.22 -4.72
C GLY A 190 22.61 -2.91 -5.13
N ARG A 191 21.27 -2.81 -5.06
CA ARG A 191 20.47 -1.66 -5.50
C ARG A 191 19.50 -1.25 -4.40
N SER A 192 19.11 0.03 -4.38
CA SER A 192 18.14 0.51 -3.39
C SER A 192 16.74 -0.08 -3.61
N TRP A 193 15.98 -0.24 -2.55
CA TRP A 193 14.59 -0.69 -2.60
C TRP A 193 13.75 0.20 -3.52
N GLU A 194 13.97 1.50 -3.49
CA GLU A 194 13.27 2.47 -4.32
C GLU A 194 13.52 2.23 -5.81
N GLU A 195 14.78 2.05 -6.22
CA GLU A 195 15.13 1.73 -7.62
C GLU A 195 14.49 0.42 -8.05
N LEU A 196 14.52 -0.59 -7.19
CA LEU A 196 13.93 -1.91 -7.50
C LEU A 196 12.40 -1.83 -7.62
N VAL A 197 11.72 -1.07 -6.76
CA VAL A 197 10.26 -0.86 -6.89
C VAL A 197 9.93 -0.19 -8.22
N LEU A 198 10.68 0.84 -8.60
CA LEU A 198 10.45 1.53 -9.89
C LEU A 198 10.70 0.61 -11.09
N GLU A 199 11.79 -0.15 -11.09
CA GLU A 199 12.18 -0.96 -12.24
C GLU A 199 11.42 -2.28 -12.33
N GLU A 200 11.26 -2.98 -11.19
CA GLU A 200 10.71 -4.32 -11.13
C GLU A 200 9.18 -4.35 -11.04
N LEU A 201 8.56 -3.28 -10.51
CA LEU A 201 7.11 -3.23 -10.28
C LEU A 201 6.44 -2.10 -11.07
N ALA A 202 6.92 -0.86 -10.93
CA ALA A 202 6.24 0.28 -11.51
C ALA A 202 6.36 0.33 -13.03
N SER A 203 7.57 0.18 -13.57
CA SER A 203 7.83 0.26 -15.01
C SER A 203 7.09 -0.81 -15.82
N PRO A 204 7.11 -2.10 -15.44
CA PRO A 204 6.38 -3.14 -16.17
C PRO A 204 4.86 -2.95 -16.18
N LEU A 205 4.30 -2.32 -15.15
CA LEU A 205 2.88 -2.07 -15.00
C LEU A 205 2.44 -0.67 -15.48
N GLY A 206 3.38 0.17 -15.92
CA GLY A 206 3.11 1.55 -16.33
C GLY A 206 2.59 2.43 -15.20
N LEU A 207 3.04 2.22 -13.93
CA LEU A 207 2.68 3.03 -12.77
C LEU A 207 3.53 4.30 -12.75
N ASN A 208 3.31 5.19 -13.72
CA ASN A 208 4.18 6.32 -14.00
C ASN A 208 4.12 7.43 -12.93
N SER A 209 3.11 7.41 -12.07
CA SER A 209 2.95 8.39 -10.99
C SER A 209 3.55 7.94 -9.66
N LEU A 210 4.14 6.72 -9.59
CA LEU A 210 4.70 6.20 -8.37
C LEU A 210 5.95 6.98 -7.95
N GLY A 211 5.96 7.42 -6.71
CA GLY A 211 7.08 8.07 -6.07
C GLY A 211 7.13 7.78 -4.56
N PHE A 212 8.05 8.41 -3.86
CA PHE A 212 8.31 8.16 -2.44
C PHE A 212 8.27 9.46 -1.63
N GLY A 213 7.77 9.37 -0.41
CA GLY A 213 7.62 10.52 0.47
C GLY A 213 6.27 11.21 0.31
N ALA A 214 6.15 12.45 0.80
CA ALA A 214 4.94 13.23 0.67
C ALA A 214 4.71 13.63 -0.80
N PRO A 215 3.50 13.43 -1.36
CA PRO A 215 3.21 13.90 -2.71
C PRO A 215 3.33 15.42 -2.79
N SER A 216 4.11 15.92 -3.74
CA SER A 216 4.44 17.33 -3.89
C SER A 216 4.09 17.92 -5.26
N GLU A 217 3.54 17.12 -6.17
CA GLU A 217 3.10 17.55 -7.48
C GLU A 217 1.99 18.59 -7.42
N GLU A 218 1.87 19.38 -8.48
CA GLU A 218 0.84 20.38 -8.56
C GLU A 218 -0.56 19.77 -8.53
N GLY A 219 -1.38 20.20 -7.57
CA GLY A 219 -2.74 19.66 -7.37
C GLY A 219 -2.80 18.42 -6.46
N ALA A 220 -1.67 17.95 -5.94
CA ALA A 220 -1.66 16.90 -4.93
C ALA A 220 -2.26 17.39 -3.60
N PRO A 221 -3.03 16.56 -2.90
CA PRO A 221 -3.61 16.94 -1.62
C PRO A 221 -2.55 16.96 -0.50
N TRP A 222 -2.50 18.06 0.26
CA TRP A 222 -1.62 18.20 1.41
C TRP A 222 -2.14 17.42 2.60
N GLY A 223 -1.29 16.74 3.32
CA GLY A 223 -1.66 16.03 4.54
C GLY A 223 -2.13 16.96 5.66
N HIS A 224 -2.96 16.40 6.54
CA HIS A 224 -3.44 17.10 7.73
C HIS A 224 -3.16 16.28 8.99
N ARG A 225 -2.36 16.84 9.90
CA ARG A 225 -2.04 16.20 11.19
C ARG A 225 -2.98 16.67 12.28
N ASP A 226 -3.45 15.75 13.10
CA ASP A 226 -4.22 16.06 14.30
C ASP A 226 -3.34 16.73 15.37
N LEU A 227 -3.79 17.88 15.85
CA LEU A 227 -3.21 18.63 16.96
C LEU A 227 -4.32 18.94 17.97
N PHE A 228 -4.63 17.98 18.86
CA PHE A 228 -5.60 18.10 19.94
C PHE A 228 -7.00 18.61 19.49
N LEU A 229 -7.15 19.93 19.29
CA LEU A 229 -8.43 20.58 18.98
C LEU A 229 -8.60 20.97 17.51
N PHE A 230 -7.55 20.84 16.70
CA PHE A 230 -7.61 21.21 15.29
C PHE A 230 -6.66 20.37 14.46
N LYS A 231 -6.96 20.29 13.16
CA LYS A 231 -6.09 19.63 12.18
C LYS A 231 -5.19 20.69 11.52
N ARG A 232 -3.89 20.47 11.54
CA ARG A 232 -2.89 21.33 10.88
C ARG A 232 -2.56 20.76 9.49
N LYS A 233 -2.68 21.59 8.47
CA LYS A 233 -2.14 21.24 7.14
C LYS A 233 -0.63 21.19 7.18
N ILE A 234 -0.05 20.22 6.47
CA ILE A 234 1.39 20.01 6.33
C ILE A 234 1.77 20.30 4.89
N SER A 235 2.58 21.34 4.68
CA SER A 235 3.10 21.65 3.34
C SER A 235 4.06 20.55 2.88
N PRO A 236 3.99 20.04 1.66
CA PRO A 236 4.94 19.08 1.13
C PRO A 236 6.38 19.60 1.02
N GLN A 237 6.59 20.93 1.10
CA GLN A 237 7.92 21.56 1.15
C GLN A 237 8.43 21.76 2.59
N GLY A 238 7.74 21.28 3.61
CA GLY A 238 8.14 21.40 5.01
C GLY A 238 9.29 20.46 5.40
N GLU A 239 9.86 20.64 6.59
CA GLU A 239 10.95 19.78 7.08
C GLU A 239 10.50 18.37 7.45
N ILE A 240 9.27 18.21 7.97
CA ILE A 240 8.72 16.92 8.37
C ILE A 240 7.37 16.75 7.67
N THR A 241 7.43 16.24 6.45
CA THR A 241 6.26 16.08 5.57
C THR A 241 5.78 14.64 5.48
N ASP A 242 6.62 13.67 5.89
CA ASP A 242 6.35 12.24 5.80
C ASP A 242 7.14 11.44 6.85
N ASN A 243 6.93 10.13 6.83
CA ASN A 243 7.79 9.15 7.48
C ASN A 243 9.26 9.35 7.10
N PRO A 244 10.22 8.95 7.97
CA PRO A 244 11.63 9.03 7.59
C PRO A 244 11.93 8.13 6.37
N PRO A 245 12.86 8.53 5.48
CA PRO A 245 13.14 7.81 4.23
C PRO A 245 13.57 6.35 4.43
N TRP A 246 14.23 6.00 5.54
CA TRP A 246 14.59 4.62 5.84
C TRP A 246 13.37 3.70 6.01
N LEU A 247 12.19 4.25 6.32
CA LEU A 247 10.93 3.53 6.45
C LEU A 247 10.30 3.18 5.08
N GLY A 248 10.96 3.53 3.99
CA GLY A 248 10.50 3.29 2.61
C GLY A 248 9.74 2.00 2.42
N PRO A 249 10.34 0.82 2.67
CA PRO A 249 9.71 -0.47 2.43
C PRO A 249 8.42 -0.74 3.24
N ALA A 250 8.18 0.02 4.29
CA ALA A 250 7.01 -0.13 5.13
C ALA A 250 5.88 0.89 4.85
N GLY A 251 6.19 2.07 4.22
CA GLY A 251 5.12 3.05 4.13
C GLY A 251 5.47 4.44 3.62
N THR A 252 6.14 4.60 2.48
CA THR A 252 6.41 5.92 1.88
C THR A 252 5.97 6.07 0.43
N ILE A 253 5.36 5.07 -0.18
CA ILE A 253 4.88 5.20 -1.56
C ILE A 253 3.73 6.21 -1.63
N HIS A 254 3.77 7.02 -2.67
CA HIS A 254 2.63 7.77 -3.18
C HIS A 254 2.43 7.49 -4.67
N LEU A 255 1.20 7.53 -5.13
CA LEU A 255 0.85 7.43 -6.55
C LEU A 255 -0.59 7.93 -6.76
N ASN A 256 -0.99 8.14 -8.02
CA ASN A 256 -2.37 8.46 -8.31
C ASN A 256 -3.29 7.22 -8.21
N LEU A 257 -4.60 7.45 -8.12
CA LEU A 257 -5.56 6.36 -7.93
C LEU A 257 -5.63 5.41 -9.12
N LYS A 258 -5.39 5.89 -10.34
CA LYS A 258 -5.39 5.04 -11.54
C LYS A 258 -4.27 4.00 -11.47
N ASP A 259 -3.08 4.43 -11.06
CA ASP A 259 -1.93 3.53 -10.93
C ASP A 259 -2.10 2.57 -9.74
N LEU A 260 -2.72 3.03 -8.64
CA LEU A 260 -3.04 2.14 -7.52
C LEU A 260 -4.09 1.08 -7.90
N LEU A 261 -5.08 1.42 -8.73
CA LEU A 261 -6.04 0.46 -9.28
C LEU A 261 -5.37 -0.54 -10.23
N ARG A 262 -4.44 -0.08 -11.10
CA ARG A 262 -3.63 -0.98 -11.95
C ARG A 262 -2.78 -1.94 -11.12
N TRP A 263 -2.23 -1.48 -9.99
CA TRP A 263 -1.55 -2.36 -9.04
C TRP A 263 -2.46 -3.49 -8.56
N GLY A 264 -3.71 -3.16 -8.19
CA GLY A 264 -4.71 -4.17 -7.80
C GLY A 264 -5.07 -5.13 -8.93
N GLN A 265 -5.28 -4.63 -10.16
CA GLN A 265 -5.54 -5.46 -11.35
C GLN A 265 -4.38 -6.42 -11.62
N ALA A 266 -3.13 -5.96 -11.47
CA ALA A 266 -1.94 -6.81 -11.63
C ALA A 266 -1.89 -7.96 -10.60
N GLN A 267 -2.40 -7.73 -9.38
CA GLN A 267 -2.51 -8.79 -8.37
C GLN A 267 -3.57 -9.85 -8.77
N ILE A 268 -4.66 -9.45 -9.41
CA ILE A 268 -5.66 -10.40 -9.93
C ILE A 268 -5.07 -11.21 -11.07
N ALA A 269 -4.49 -10.54 -12.07
CA ALA A 269 -3.87 -11.18 -13.23
C ALA A 269 -2.80 -12.20 -12.83
N ALA A 270 -1.93 -11.84 -11.88
CA ALA A 270 -0.89 -12.74 -11.39
C ALA A 270 -1.46 -13.99 -10.74
N CYS A 271 -2.46 -13.86 -9.87
CA CYS A 271 -3.08 -15.04 -9.21
C CYS A 271 -3.84 -15.94 -10.17
N LYS A 272 -4.34 -15.41 -11.27
CA LYS A 272 -4.96 -16.19 -12.37
C LYS A 272 -3.90 -16.85 -13.27
N GLY A 273 -2.64 -16.49 -13.14
CA GLY A 273 -1.56 -16.99 -13.99
C GLY A 273 -1.64 -16.45 -15.42
N GLU A 274 -2.16 -15.23 -15.58
CA GLU A 274 -2.22 -14.59 -16.90
C GLU A 274 -0.82 -14.40 -17.50
N PRO A 275 -0.65 -14.54 -18.82
CA PRO A 275 0.64 -14.35 -19.47
C PRO A 275 1.26 -12.97 -19.16
N ASN A 276 2.58 -12.95 -18.97
CA ASN A 276 3.35 -11.75 -18.64
C ASN A 276 2.96 -11.08 -17.31
N SER A 277 2.28 -11.80 -16.43
CA SER A 277 2.01 -11.30 -15.07
C SER A 277 3.29 -10.97 -14.31
N LEU A 278 3.19 -10.01 -13.42
CA LEU A 278 4.31 -9.53 -12.61
C LEU A 278 4.92 -10.63 -11.72
N LEU A 279 4.06 -11.50 -11.18
CA LEU A 279 4.41 -12.63 -10.32
C LEU A 279 3.92 -13.92 -10.94
N SER A 280 4.55 -15.04 -10.58
CA SER A 280 3.96 -16.36 -10.84
C SER A 280 2.64 -16.53 -10.08
N ALA A 281 1.75 -17.36 -10.61
CA ALA A 281 0.49 -17.69 -9.91
C ALA A 281 0.76 -18.28 -8.52
N ALA A 282 1.79 -19.11 -8.39
CA ALA A 282 2.19 -19.71 -7.11
C ALA A 282 2.60 -18.64 -6.09
N SER A 283 3.42 -17.68 -6.49
CA SER A 283 3.85 -16.56 -5.64
C SER A 283 2.69 -15.65 -5.23
N CYS A 284 1.80 -15.32 -6.16
CA CYS A 284 0.61 -14.55 -5.84
C CYS A 284 -0.31 -15.28 -4.86
N GLN A 285 -0.55 -16.58 -5.06
CA GLN A 285 -1.36 -17.41 -4.16
C GLN A 285 -0.70 -17.52 -2.78
N GLU A 286 0.63 -17.65 -2.73
CA GLU A 286 1.39 -17.70 -1.48
C GLU A 286 1.21 -16.42 -0.65
N MET A 287 1.23 -15.25 -1.29
CA MET A 287 0.99 -13.97 -0.62
C MET A 287 -0.40 -13.89 0.03
N ARG A 288 -1.38 -14.63 -0.47
CA ARG A 288 -2.78 -14.64 -0.02
C ARG A 288 -3.10 -15.76 0.97
N LYS A 289 -2.15 -16.60 1.34
CA LYS A 289 -2.33 -17.57 2.40
C LYS A 289 -2.29 -16.88 3.75
N VAL A 290 -3.27 -17.15 4.59
CA VAL A 290 -3.25 -16.68 5.99
C VAL A 290 -2.09 -17.35 6.71
N VAL A 291 -1.20 -16.56 7.28
CA VAL A 291 -0.06 -17.02 8.08
C VAL A 291 -0.38 -16.88 9.57
N ALA A 292 -0.89 -15.71 9.99
CA ALA A 292 -1.30 -15.46 11.36
C ALA A 292 -2.50 -14.51 11.39
N GLU A 293 -3.44 -14.76 12.28
CA GLU A 293 -4.73 -14.08 12.35
C GLU A 293 -5.41 -14.09 10.97
N ASN A 294 -5.59 -12.92 10.35
CA ASN A 294 -6.12 -12.78 8.99
C ASN A 294 -5.08 -12.10 8.05
N TYR A 295 -3.78 -12.28 8.29
CA TYR A 295 -2.73 -11.64 7.51
C TYR A 295 -1.87 -12.67 6.76
N GLY A 296 -1.62 -12.38 5.48
CA GLY A 296 -0.70 -13.12 4.62
C GLY A 296 0.63 -12.38 4.45
N LEU A 297 1.13 -12.27 3.23
CA LEU A 297 2.34 -11.54 2.92
C LEU A 297 1.96 -10.19 2.26
N GLY A 298 1.88 -9.13 3.08
CA GLY A 298 1.53 -7.78 2.63
C GLY A 298 0.03 -7.51 2.43
N TRP A 299 -0.83 -8.44 2.83
CA TRP A 299 -2.28 -8.34 2.66
C TRP A 299 -3.03 -8.83 3.88
N VAL A 300 -4.10 -8.13 4.24
CA VAL A 300 -5.17 -8.64 5.10
C VAL A 300 -6.12 -9.47 4.24
N ILE A 301 -6.56 -10.61 4.77
CA ILE A 301 -7.32 -11.61 4.04
C ILE A 301 -8.65 -11.82 4.74
N GLU A 302 -9.74 -11.58 4.05
CA GLU A 302 -11.10 -11.79 4.54
C GLU A 302 -11.69 -13.03 3.89
N THR A 303 -11.82 -14.10 4.68
CA THR A 303 -12.31 -15.41 4.22
C THR A 303 -13.73 -15.72 4.68
N ASP A 304 -14.23 -15.06 5.74
CA ASP A 304 -15.48 -15.41 6.42
C ASP A 304 -16.74 -14.80 5.78
N LYS A 305 -16.60 -14.20 4.60
CA LYS A 305 -17.69 -13.51 3.91
C LYS A 305 -18.09 -14.27 2.64
N GLU A 306 -19.33 -14.11 2.23
CA GLU A 306 -19.88 -14.71 0.99
C GLU A 306 -19.01 -14.43 -0.25
N ALA A 307 -18.26 -13.33 -0.24
CA ALA A 307 -17.30 -12.98 -1.27
C ALA A 307 -15.93 -12.66 -0.61
N PRO A 308 -14.99 -13.60 -0.59
CA PRO A 308 -13.66 -13.37 -0.02
C PRO A 308 -12.92 -12.28 -0.78
N TYR A 309 -12.18 -11.44 -0.04
CA TYR A 309 -11.39 -10.37 -0.61
C TYR A 309 -10.09 -10.15 0.17
N ILE A 310 -9.12 -9.54 -0.47
CA ILE A 310 -7.92 -9.08 0.19
C ILE A 310 -7.90 -7.55 0.22
N TRP A 311 -7.26 -6.99 1.23
CA TRP A 311 -7.15 -5.54 1.35
C TRP A 311 -5.91 -5.12 2.12
N HIS A 312 -5.55 -3.86 1.97
CA HIS A 312 -4.66 -3.19 2.90
C HIS A 312 -5.06 -1.72 3.01
N ASN A 313 -4.95 -1.17 4.20
CA ASN A 313 -5.04 0.25 4.44
C ASN A 313 -3.64 0.85 4.69
N GLY A 314 -3.55 2.15 4.66
CA GLY A 314 -2.32 2.82 4.98
C GLY A 314 -2.48 4.25 5.43
N SER A 315 -1.60 4.65 6.33
CA SER A 315 -1.52 6.01 6.83
C SER A 315 -0.10 6.34 7.29
N ASN A 316 0.26 7.61 7.21
CA ASN A 316 1.39 8.20 7.92
C ASN A 316 0.89 9.23 8.96
N SER A 317 -0.33 9.04 9.49
CA SER A 317 -1.07 9.95 10.39
C SER A 317 -1.55 11.27 9.76
N MET A 318 -1.30 11.50 8.47
CA MET A 318 -1.68 12.73 7.74
C MET A 318 -2.57 12.45 6.53
N TRP A 319 -2.45 11.29 5.92
CA TRP A 319 -3.30 10.74 4.88
C TRP A 319 -3.83 9.39 5.34
N TYR A 320 -4.91 8.95 4.74
CA TYR A 320 -5.40 7.59 4.89
C TYR A 320 -5.88 7.08 3.53
N ALA A 321 -5.54 5.84 3.22
CA ALA A 321 -5.98 5.16 2.00
C ALA A 321 -6.35 3.72 2.31
N LYS A 322 -7.29 3.15 1.53
CA LYS A 322 -7.66 1.74 1.55
C LYS A 322 -7.77 1.21 0.13
N LEU A 323 -7.13 0.08 -0.11
CA LEU A 323 -7.20 -0.69 -1.34
C LEU A 323 -7.85 -2.04 -1.04
N VAL A 324 -8.87 -2.40 -1.81
CA VAL A 324 -9.60 -3.67 -1.71
C VAL A 324 -9.58 -4.38 -3.06
N ILE A 325 -9.34 -5.67 -3.06
CA ILE A 325 -9.30 -6.53 -4.25
C ILE A 325 -10.28 -7.67 -4.04
N LEU A 326 -11.41 -7.62 -4.75
CA LEU A 326 -12.42 -8.68 -4.80
C LEU A 326 -12.04 -9.65 -5.93
N THR A 327 -11.35 -10.71 -5.56
CA THR A 327 -10.70 -11.60 -6.52
C THR A 327 -11.67 -12.43 -7.36
N GLU A 328 -12.79 -12.82 -6.78
CA GLU A 328 -13.85 -13.59 -7.48
C GLU A 328 -14.67 -12.71 -8.43
N HIS A 329 -14.63 -11.40 -8.22
CA HIS A 329 -15.38 -10.41 -9.01
C HIS A 329 -14.53 -9.62 -9.98
N ASP A 330 -13.21 -9.89 -10.04
CA ASP A 330 -12.27 -9.17 -10.88
C ASP A 330 -12.27 -7.65 -10.65
N LEU A 331 -12.58 -7.24 -9.43
CA LEU A 331 -12.81 -5.85 -9.08
C LEU A 331 -11.80 -5.36 -8.05
N VAL A 332 -11.30 -4.16 -8.31
CA VAL A 332 -10.44 -3.40 -7.40
C VAL A 332 -11.16 -2.13 -7.00
N LEU A 333 -11.16 -1.80 -5.71
CA LEU A 333 -11.70 -0.57 -5.15
C LEU A 333 -10.61 0.18 -4.39
N VAL A 334 -10.64 1.51 -4.48
CA VAL A 334 -9.75 2.37 -3.72
C VAL A 334 -10.50 3.59 -3.18
N ALA A 335 -10.18 3.99 -1.96
CA ALA A 335 -10.51 5.29 -1.43
C ALA A 335 -9.32 5.88 -0.68
N ALA A 336 -9.10 7.19 -0.81
CA ALA A 336 -8.01 7.92 -0.17
C ALA A 336 -8.47 9.32 0.26
N THR A 337 -7.95 9.78 1.40
CA THR A 337 -8.19 11.13 1.90
C THR A 337 -6.91 11.75 2.46
N ASN A 338 -6.86 13.07 2.49
CA ASN A 338 -5.70 13.83 2.97
C ASN A 338 -5.80 14.19 4.46
N VAL A 339 -6.52 13.38 5.20
CA VAL A 339 -6.65 13.45 6.66
C VAL A 339 -6.72 12.02 7.21
N PHE A 340 -6.28 11.80 8.44
CA PHE A 340 -6.49 10.50 9.07
C PHE A 340 -7.98 10.33 9.40
N ASP A 341 -8.69 9.57 8.59
CA ASP A 341 -10.09 9.21 8.76
C ASP A 341 -10.32 7.74 8.35
N ALA A 342 -9.86 6.85 9.21
CA ALA A 342 -10.00 5.41 8.97
C ALA A 342 -11.48 4.99 8.93
N LYS A 343 -12.29 5.49 9.88
CA LYS A 343 -13.70 5.12 9.98
C LYS A 343 -14.50 5.53 8.74
N GLY A 344 -14.37 6.80 8.32
CA GLY A 344 -15.14 7.30 7.17
C GLY A 344 -14.77 6.59 5.87
N ILE A 345 -13.46 6.34 5.64
CA ILE A 345 -13.00 5.62 4.45
C ILE A 345 -13.40 4.14 4.50
N ASP A 346 -13.29 3.48 5.65
CA ASP A 346 -13.66 2.06 5.78
C ASP A 346 -15.16 1.86 5.54
N GLU A 347 -16.03 2.72 6.12
CA GLU A 347 -17.48 2.70 5.89
C GLU A 347 -17.83 2.99 4.41
N LEU A 348 -17.12 3.93 3.76
CA LEU A 348 -17.33 4.22 2.34
C LEU A 348 -16.98 3.02 1.46
N VAL A 349 -15.80 2.43 1.66
CA VAL A 349 -15.35 1.28 0.87
C VAL A 349 -16.26 0.07 1.08
N ASP A 350 -16.74 -0.17 2.30
CA ASP A 350 -17.70 -1.24 2.58
C ASP A 350 -19.04 -1.01 1.86
N LYS A 351 -19.56 0.22 1.84
CA LYS A 351 -20.77 0.56 1.06
C LYS A 351 -20.53 0.34 -0.44
N LEU A 352 -19.40 0.84 -0.98
CA LEU A 352 -19.07 0.68 -2.40
C LEU A 352 -18.90 -0.79 -2.80
N ARG A 353 -18.37 -1.63 -1.92
CA ARG A 353 -18.22 -3.06 -2.14
C ARG A 353 -19.58 -3.78 -2.20
N LEU A 354 -20.52 -3.40 -1.32
CA LEU A 354 -21.85 -4.03 -1.21
C LEU A 354 -22.82 -3.59 -2.33
N THR A 355 -22.61 -2.42 -2.93
CA THR A 355 -23.44 -1.94 -4.06
C THR A 355 -23.02 -2.50 -5.41
N ASN A 356 -22.02 -3.39 -5.45
CA ASN A 356 -21.56 -3.97 -6.70
C ASN A 356 -22.44 -5.17 -7.14
N PRO A 357 -22.95 -5.22 -8.38
CA PRO A 357 -23.99 -6.16 -8.83
C PRO A 357 -23.54 -7.61 -8.95
N VAL A 358 -22.30 -7.92 -8.63
CA VAL A 358 -21.80 -9.30 -8.76
C VAL A 358 -22.24 -10.18 -7.58
N THR A 359 -22.76 -9.60 -6.51
CA THR A 359 -23.31 -10.39 -5.38
C THR A 359 -24.75 -10.87 -5.60
N ASP A 360 -25.42 -10.50 -6.70
CA ASP A 360 -26.84 -10.75 -6.92
C ASP A 360 -27.14 -11.74 -8.08
N GLN A 361 -26.21 -12.62 -8.43
CA GLN A 361 -26.47 -13.75 -9.33
C GLN A 361 -26.41 -15.09 -8.57
N SER A 362 -27.27 -15.22 -7.58
CA SER A 362 -27.69 -16.51 -7.05
C SER A 362 -29.24 -16.58 -7.07
N ASP A 363 -29.79 -16.85 -8.23
CA ASP A 363 -31.08 -17.48 -8.41
C ASP A 363 -30.95 -18.62 -9.45
#